data_47c2e0a779787bd0e877b3b41b49472e
#
_entry.id   47c2e0a779787bd0e877b3b41b49472e
#
_cell.length_a   1.000
_cell.length_b   1.000
_cell.length_c   1.000
_cell.angle_alpha   90.00
_cell.angle_beta   90.00
_cell.angle_gamma   90.00
#
_symmetry.space_group_name_H-M   'P 1'
#
loop_
_entity.id
_entity.type
_entity.pdbx_description
1 polymer ?
#
loop_
_entity_poly.entity_id
_entity_poly.type
_entity_poly.pdbx_seq_one_letter_code
_entity_poly.pdbx_strand_id
1 'polypeptide(L)'
;MKFFVAIYPGDAKFHDFLSPQEFNYGYLYSISSFNAENVVKHFNGFTGTVIIDAGSFKYVDKQKLPISQKQAFLKQIKIAKKLSTADRIILCHLDFPLKIDQSKREMQRRINITLENAIEFRSLFNVFNFDDRVYNMGIIQGYDEKSIRSCYEILKDLDFDYYGIGGLAKLVQTATGKWKVALERIEQVIKLLGVRSKNLHVFGVNNLKILRRIMEHKMDIHSIDSSSPTKGAWNSRIFINGVQKDFRKMKNLTLKCDCPVCLKMKEKVLLRGRKFYNNIRAVHNLYDLLKTLNFKDTI
;
A
#
# COMPACT_ATOMS: atom_id res chain seq x y z
N MET A 1 8.52 -4.56 -10.55
CA MET A 1 7.66 -3.82 -9.58
C MET A 1 6.82 -4.82 -8.78
N LYS A 2 6.67 -4.64 -7.47
CA LYS A 2 5.86 -5.51 -6.57
C LYS A 2 4.52 -4.86 -6.22
N PHE A 3 3.46 -5.64 -6.11
CA PHE A 3 2.14 -5.16 -5.66
C PHE A 3 1.91 -5.51 -4.20
N PHE A 4 1.53 -4.55 -3.37
CA PHE A 4 1.13 -4.81 -1.98
C PHE A 4 -0.39 -4.72 -1.83
N VAL A 5 -0.98 -5.78 -1.30
CA VAL A 5 -2.41 -5.77 -0.94
C VAL A 5 -2.55 -5.10 0.41
N ALA A 6 -3.19 -3.93 0.44
CA ALA A 6 -3.55 -3.30 1.70
C ALA A 6 -4.76 -4.04 2.30
N ILE A 7 -4.57 -4.65 3.46
CA ILE A 7 -5.53 -5.54 4.10
C ILE A 7 -6.08 -5.00 5.41
N TYR A 8 -7.25 -5.56 5.80
CA TYR A 8 -7.94 -5.29 7.06
C TYR A 8 -8.21 -6.59 7.82
N PRO A 9 -8.48 -6.51 9.15
CA PRO A 9 -8.86 -7.69 9.93
C PRO A 9 -10.04 -8.43 9.31
N GLY A 10 -9.82 -9.71 9.00
CA GLY A 10 -10.84 -10.56 8.42
C GLY A 10 -10.89 -10.61 6.91
N ASP A 11 -10.01 -9.92 6.22
CA ASP A 11 -9.79 -10.13 4.78
C ASP A 11 -9.24 -11.53 4.49
N ALA A 12 -9.24 -11.90 3.20
CA ALA A 12 -8.72 -13.17 2.74
C ALA A 12 -7.24 -13.35 3.07
N LYS A 13 -6.84 -14.56 3.38
CA LYS A 13 -5.44 -14.99 3.34
C LYS A 13 -5.13 -15.32 1.88
N PHE A 14 -4.61 -14.36 1.14
CA PHE A 14 -4.35 -14.53 -0.29
C PHE A 14 -3.34 -15.63 -0.57
N HIS A 15 -2.36 -15.82 0.33
CA HIS A 15 -1.31 -16.83 0.22
C HIS A 15 -1.80 -18.29 0.36
N ASP A 16 -3.02 -18.50 0.86
CA ASP A 16 -3.66 -19.82 0.83
C ASP A 16 -4.10 -20.21 -0.60
N PHE A 17 -4.12 -19.25 -1.53
CA PHE A 17 -4.64 -19.44 -2.90
C PHE A 17 -3.66 -19.03 -4.00
N LEU A 18 -2.80 -18.04 -3.73
CA LEU A 18 -1.87 -17.44 -4.69
C LEU A 18 -0.47 -17.42 -4.08
N SER A 19 0.51 -17.96 -4.78
CA SER A 19 1.92 -17.89 -4.36
C SER A 19 2.42 -16.42 -4.40
N PRO A 20 2.93 -15.87 -3.29
CA PRO A 20 3.48 -14.52 -3.28
C PRO A 20 4.67 -14.34 -4.23
N GLN A 21 5.47 -15.38 -4.42
CA GLN A 21 6.63 -15.38 -5.30
C GLN A 21 6.18 -15.41 -6.77
N GLU A 22 5.28 -16.34 -7.13
CA GLU A 22 4.77 -16.47 -8.51
C GLU A 22 4.05 -15.20 -9.00
N PHE A 23 3.26 -14.56 -8.13
CA PHE A 23 2.45 -13.39 -8.47
C PHE A 23 3.07 -12.07 -8.06
N ASN A 24 4.30 -12.08 -7.52
CA ASN A 24 5.07 -10.89 -7.11
C ASN A 24 4.26 -9.89 -6.27
N TYR A 25 3.60 -10.40 -5.21
CA TYR A 25 2.85 -9.56 -4.30
C TYR A 25 3.33 -9.68 -2.85
N GLY A 26 2.97 -8.69 -2.03
CA GLY A 26 3.17 -8.66 -0.58
C GLY A 26 1.93 -8.12 0.12
N TYR A 27 2.05 -7.88 1.42
CA TYR A 27 0.98 -7.27 2.20
C TYR A 27 1.39 -5.91 2.74
N LEU A 28 0.47 -4.95 2.65
CA LEU A 28 0.54 -3.71 3.39
C LEU A 28 -0.47 -3.74 4.54
N TYR A 29 -0.04 -3.30 5.67
CA TYR A 29 -0.66 -3.53 6.94
C TYR A 29 -0.57 -2.30 7.84
N SER A 30 -1.69 -1.80 8.27
CA SER A 30 -1.73 -0.57 9.06
C SER A 30 -1.91 -0.87 10.55
N ILE A 31 -1.02 -0.32 11.40
CA ILE A 31 -1.14 -0.41 12.86
C ILE A 31 -2.45 0.18 13.41
N SER A 32 -3.13 1.01 12.61
CA SER A 32 -4.41 1.59 12.99
C SER A 32 -5.59 0.63 12.83
N SER A 33 -5.40 -0.49 12.14
CA SER A 33 -6.45 -1.44 11.81
C SER A 33 -6.29 -2.81 12.46
N PHE A 34 -5.08 -3.13 12.93
CA PHE A 34 -4.77 -4.44 13.49
C PHE A 34 -4.12 -4.35 14.87
N ASN A 35 -4.32 -5.37 15.69
CA ASN A 35 -3.49 -5.68 16.84
C ASN A 35 -2.55 -6.85 16.53
N ALA A 36 -1.55 -7.07 17.37
CA ALA A 36 -0.55 -8.11 17.17
C ALA A 36 -1.11 -9.55 17.16
N GLU A 37 -2.23 -9.80 17.82
CA GLU A 37 -2.87 -11.14 17.87
C GLU A 37 -3.54 -11.50 16.54
N ASN A 38 -4.20 -10.53 15.90
CA ASN A 38 -4.83 -10.72 14.60
C ASN A 38 -3.79 -10.97 13.50
N VAL A 39 -2.57 -10.44 13.68
CA VAL A 39 -1.43 -10.64 12.76
C VAL A 39 -1.07 -12.11 12.66
N VAL A 40 -0.82 -12.77 13.79
CA VAL A 40 -0.43 -14.19 13.81
C VAL A 40 -1.44 -15.04 13.05
N LYS A 41 -2.73 -14.83 13.31
CA LYS A 41 -3.79 -15.61 12.65
C LYS A 41 -3.83 -15.38 11.13
N HIS A 42 -3.52 -14.17 10.67
CA HIS A 42 -3.59 -13.84 9.25
C HIS A 42 -2.34 -14.27 8.47
N PHE A 43 -1.15 -14.14 9.07
CA PHE A 43 0.13 -14.33 8.38
C PHE A 43 0.81 -15.66 8.64
N ASN A 44 0.16 -16.58 9.36
CA ASN A 44 0.72 -17.90 9.57
C ASN A 44 1.05 -18.57 8.22
N GLY A 45 2.33 -18.93 8.02
CA GLY A 45 2.82 -19.54 6.79
C GLY A 45 3.08 -18.56 5.63
N PHE A 46 2.90 -17.24 5.80
CA PHE A 46 3.25 -16.29 4.76
C PHE A 46 4.77 -16.07 4.68
N THR A 47 5.33 -16.36 3.51
CA THR A 47 6.73 -16.11 3.17
C THR A 47 6.80 -15.02 2.10
N GLY A 48 7.02 -13.81 2.44
CA GLY A 48 7.10 -12.71 1.49
C GLY A 48 7.31 -11.39 2.21
N THR A 49 7.15 -10.29 1.50
CA THR A 49 7.38 -8.95 2.04
C THR A 49 6.12 -8.40 2.70
N VAL A 50 6.26 -7.84 3.89
CA VAL A 50 5.21 -7.12 4.61
C VAL A 50 5.64 -5.68 4.87
N ILE A 51 4.83 -4.70 4.44
CA ILE A 51 4.97 -3.30 4.85
C ILE A 51 4.06 -3.06 6.06
N ILE A 52 4.63 -2.53 7.15
CA ILE A 52 3.87 -2.12 8.34
C ILE A 52 3.75 -0.59 8.33
N ASP A 53 2.62 -0.11 7.84
CA ASP A 53 2.29 1.31 7.80
C ASP A 53 1.91 1.85 9.18
N ALA A 54 2.30 3.10 9.47
CA ALA A 54 2.04 3.78 10.73
C ALA A 54 0.57 4.22 10.94
N GLY A 55 -0.31 3.98 9.96
CA GLY A 55 -1.75 4.23 10.07
C GLY A 55 -2.18 5.65 9.76
N SER A 56 -1.33 6.42 9.18
CA SER A 56 -1.44 7.86 8.94
C SER A 56 -2.68 8.27 8.16
N PHE A 57 -3.14 7.46 7.22
CA PHE A 57 -4.32 7.77 6.40
C PHE A 57 -5.58 8.07 7.23
N LYS A 58 -5.75 7.46 8.41
CA LYS A 58 -6.87 7.74 9.33
C LYS A 58 -6.80 9.16 9.94
N TYR A 59 -5.67 9.81 9.86
CA TYR A 59 -5.43 11.11 10.51
C TYR A 59 -5.46 12.27 9.53
N VAL A 60 -5.72 12.04 8.24
CA VAL A 60 -5.74 13.08 7.20
C VAL A 60 -6.70 14.22 7.53
N ASP A 61 -7.85 13.93 8.13
CA ASP A 61 -8.88 14.92 8.53
C ASP A 61 -8.70 15.47 9.96
N LYS A 62 -7.65 15.03 10.68
CA LYS A 62 -7.36 15.52 12.03
C LYS A 62 -6.51 16.77 12.00
N GLN A 63 -6.65 17.63 13.03
CA GLN A 63 -5.81 18.80 13.22
C GLN A 63 -4.43 18.47 13.79
N LYS A 64 -4.33 17.35 14.53
CA LYS A 64 -3.08 16.82 15.11
C LYS A 64 -3.06 15.31 15.04
N LEU A 65 -1.87 14.72 15.03
CA LEU A 65 -1.70 13.29 15.15
C LEU A 65 -2.14 12.82 16.55
N PRO A 66 -2.98 11.79 16.66
CA PRO A 66 -3.48 11.31 17.95
C PRO A 66 -2.48 10.40 18.68
N ILE A 67 -1.38 10.02 18.03
CA ILE A 67 -0.30 9.19 18.57
C ILE A 67 1.05 9.83 18.24
N SER A 68 2.07 9.60 19.08
CA SER A 68 3.44 9.99 18.79
C SER A 68 4.14 8.98 17.87
N GLN A 69 5.27 9.40 17.28
CA GLN A 69 6.13 8.51 16.50
C GLN A 69 6.59 7.31 17.34
N LYS A 70 7.01 7.52 18.57
CA LYS A 70 7.42 6.45 19.51
C LYS A 70 6.29 5.43 19.76
N GLN A 71 5.05 5.90 19.95
CA GLN A 71 3.90 5.00 20.12
C GLN A 71 3.61 4.19 18.86
N ALA A 72 3.70 4.80 17.67
CA ALA A 72 3.55 4.10 16.40
C ALA A 72 4.64 3.04 16.23
N PHE A 73 5.89 3.39 16.46
CA PHE A 73 7.04 2.50 16.38
C PHE A 73 6.92 1.28 17.31
N LEU A 74 6.55 1.48 18.57
CA LEU A 74 6.34 0.38 19.52
C LEU A 74 5.24 -0.60 19.08
N LYS A 75 4.17 -0.09 18.46
CA LYS A 75 3.13 -0.94 17.85
C LYS A 75 3.67 -1.72 16.66
N GLN A 76 4.45 -1.09 15.79
CA GLN A 76 5.08 -1.75 14.63
C GLN A 76 6.00 -2.88 15.08
N ILE A 77 6.83 -2.66 16.11
CA ILE A 77 7.71 -3.69 16.67
C ILE A 77 6.93 -4.90 17.20
N LYS A 78 5.85 -4.66 17.95
CA LYS A 78 5.01 -5.75 18.47
C LYS A 78 4.45 -6.62 17.34
N ILE A 79 4.15 -6.01 16.21
CA ILE A 79 3.67 -6.68 15.00
C ILE A 79 4.83 -7.41 14.31
N ALA A 80 5.94 -6.73 14.04
CA ALA A 80 7.10 -7.29 13.37
C ALA A 80 7.61 -8.57 14.05
N LYS A 81 7.69 -8.58 15.37
CA LYS A 81 8.07 -9.76 16.18
C LYS A 81 7.14 -10.97 15.99
N LYS A 82 5.91 -10.77 15.49
CA LYS A 82 4.94 -11.85 15.21
C LYS A 82 4.97 -12.36 13.78
N LEU A 83 5.71 -11.70 12.90
CA LEU A 83 5.87 -12.06 11.48
C LEU A 83 7.11 -12.94 11.28
N SER A 84 7.20 -14.07 12.02
CA SER A 84 8.38 -14.92 12.03
C SER A 84 8.69 -15.58 10.69
N THR A 85 7.69 -15.79 9.83
CA THR A 85 7.83 -16.43 8.52
C THR A 85 8.00 -15.45 7.36
N ALA A 86 7.84 -14.14 7.59
CA ALA A 86 8.02 -13.15 6.54
C ALA A 86 9.50 -13.01 6.15
N ASP A 87 9.78 -13.01 4.84
CA ASP A 87 11.15 -12.86 4.32
C ASP A 87 11.67 -11.44 4.52
N ARG A 88 10.77 -10.44 4.47
CA ARG A 88 11.11 -9.04 4.63
C ARG A 88 10.00 -8.26 5.31
N ILE A 89 10.37 -7.39 6.24
CA ILE A 89 9.46 -6.51 6.97
C ILE A 89 9.95 -5.08 6.79
N ILE A 90 9.08 -4.19 6.31
CA ILE A 90 9.42 -2.78 6.10
C ILE A 90 8.57 -1.93 7.03
N LEU A 91 9.20 -1.16 7.92
CA LEU A 91 8.53 -0.26 8.86
C LEU A 91 8.53 1.16 8.31
N CYS A 92 7.36 1.80 8.28
CA CYS A 92 7.23 3.20 7.83
C CYS A 92 7.20 4.14 9.03
N HIS A 93 7.88 5.28 8.95
CA HIS A 93 7.68 6.31 9.98
C HIS A 93 6.26 6.91 9.91
N LEU A 94 5.83 7.56 10.98
CA LEU A 94 4.52 8.20 11.07
C LEU A 94 4.54 9.52 10.32
N ASP A 95 3.89 9.59 9.16
CA ASP A 95 3.70 10.83 8.42
C ASP A 95 2.39 11.55 8.81
N PHE A 96 2.26 12.82 8.49
CA PHE A 96 1.01 13.54 8.63
C PHE A 96 0.47 13.89 7.24
N PRO A 97 -0.50 13.13 6.69
CA PRO A 97 -0.91 13.24 5.30
C PRO A 97 -1.46 14.62 4.94
N LEU A 98 -1.09 15.11 3.75
CA LEU A 98 -1.58 16.37 3.22
C LEU A 98 -3.00 16.24 2.68
N LYS A 99 -3.77 17.33 2.78
CA LYS A 99 -5.09 17.52 2.17
C LYS A 99 -5.00 18.55 1.04
N ILE A 100 -5.74 18.31 -0.03
CA ILE A 100 -5.68 19.15 -1.25
C ILE A 100 -6.25 20.57 -1.00
N ASP A 101 -7.20 20.66 -0.11
CA ASP A 101 -7.98 21.87 0.22
C ASP A 101 -7.42 22.66 1.41
N GLN A 102 -6.23 22.30 1.88
CA GLN A 102 -5.56 23.00 2.98
C GLN A 102 -4.76 24.21 2.49
N SER A 103 -4.60 25.20 3.37
CA SER A 103 -3.67 26.31 3.12
C SER A 103 -2.23 25.79 2.99
N LYS A 104 -1.40 26.48 2.22
CA LYS A 104 0.04 26.17 2.11
C LYS A 104 0.74 26.14 3.47
N ARG A 105 0.34 27.07 4.38
CA ARG A 105 0.86 27.11 5.76
C ARG A 105 0.57 25.80 6.52
N GLU A 106 -0.66 25.28 6.42
CA GLU A 106 -1.04 24.04 7.08
C GLU A 106 -0.35 22.83 6.44
N MET A 107 -0.24 22.81 5.11
CA MET A 107 0.50 21.74 4.42
C MET A 107 1.97 21.72 4.83
N GLN A 108 2.62 22.91 4.92
CA GLN A 108 4.01 23.01 5.38
C GLN A 108 4.16 22.56 6.84
N ARG A 109 3.23 22.93 7.73
CA ARG A 109 3.22 22.45 9.11
C ARG A 109 3.17 20.90 9.18
N ARG A 110 2.35 20.26 8.35
CA ARG A 110 2.25 18.80 8.29
C ARG A 110 3.52 18.15 7.76
N ILE A 111 4.17 18.77 6.78
CA ILE A 111 5.48 18.32 6.29
C ILE A 111 6.52 18.38 7.41
N ASN A 112 6.58 19.47 8.16
CA ASN A 112 7.53 19.62 9.26
C ASN A 112 7.33 18.53 10.34
N ILE A 113 6.07 18.27 10.76
CA ILE A 113 5.76 17.18 11.68
C ILE A 113 6.17 15.81 11.10
N THR A 114 5.97 15.60 9.81
CA THR A 114 6.40 14.37 9.13
C THR A 114 7.91 14.19 9.21
N LEU A 115 8.68 15.28 9.02
CA LEU A 115 10.14 15.26 9.11
C LEU A 115 10.64 15.06 10.55
N GLU A 116 10.04 15.73 11.53
CA GLU A 116 10.33 15.51 12.96
C GLU A 116 10.12 14.06 13.36
N ASN A 117 9.01 13.45 12.90
CA ASN A 117 8.72 12.03 13.11
C ASN A 117 9.73 11.12 12.40
N ALA A 118 10.22 11.49 11.22
CA ALA A 118 11.25 10.73 10.50
C ALA A 118 12.56 10.69 11.27
N ILE A 119 12.99 11.83 11.82
CA ILE A 119 14.20 11.94 12.65
C ILE A 119 14.07 11.07 13.93
N GLU A 120 12.94 11.21 14.65
CA GLU A 120 12.66 10.39 15.84
C GLU A 120 12.62 8.90 15.48
N PHE A 121 11.98 8.53 14.37
CA PHE A 121 11.90 7.16 13.92
C PHE A 121 13.28 6.55 13.65
N ARG A 122 14.18 7.27 12.96
CA ARG A 122 15.55 6.80 12.69
C ARG A 122 16.34 6.62 13.96
N SER A 123 16.23 7.55 14.90
CA SER A 123 16.86 7.42 16.21
C SER A 123 16.39 6.16 16.94
N LEU A 124 15.08 5.92 16.97
CA LEU A 124 14.49 4.73 17.59
C LEU A 124 14.91 3.45 16.85
N PHE A 125 14.92 3.46 15.49
CA PHE A 125 15.28 2.32 14.69
C PHE A 125 16.75 1.91 14.91
N ASN A 126 17.67 2.85 15.00
CA ASN A 126 19.10 2.60 15.19
C ASN A 126 19.43 2.01 16.59
N VAL A 127 18.63 2.35 17.61
CA VAL A 127 18.80 1.80 18.97
C VAL A 127 18.24 0.38 19.08
N PHE A 128 17.31 0.00 18.17
CA PHE A 128 16.65 -1.28 18.26
C PHE A 128 17.43 -2.34 17.45
N ASN A 129 17.81 -3.43 18.12
CA ASN A 129 18.50 -4.54 17.46
C ASN A 129 17.49 -5.40 16.68
N PHE A 130 17.31 -5.09 15.38
CA PHE A 130 16.50 -5.87 14.47
C PHE A 130 17.33 -6.99 13.81
N ASP A 131 16.65 -8.03 13.35
CA ASP A 131 17.23 -8.99 12.42
C ASP A 131 17.33 -8.40 11.01
N ASP A 132 18.14 -9.03 10.13
CA ASP A 132 18.43 -8.56 8.78
C ASP A 132 17.20 -8.51 7.84
N ARG A 133 16.03 -8.98 8.30
CA ARG A 133 14.79 -8.95 7.54
C ARG A 133 14.02 -7.64 7.75
N VAL A 134 14.40 -6.82 8.72
CA VAL A 134 13.66 -5.60 9.07
C VAL A 134 14.32 -4.38 8.47
N TYR A 135 13.60 -3.70 7.63
CA TYR A 135 14.00 -2.49 6.90
C TYR A 135 13.15 -1.30 7.32
N ASN A 136 13.61 -0.12 6.98
CA ASN A 136 12.94 1.14 7.30
C ASN A 136 12.56 1.91 6.02
N MET A 137 11.47 2.71 6.10
CA MET A 137 10.96 3.50 4.98
C MET A 137 10.68 4.94 5.40
N GLY A 138 11.32 5.89 4.70
CA GLY A 138 11.06 7.32 4.81
C GLY A 138 9.93 7.77 3.89
N ILE A 139 8.96 8.56 4.39
CA ILE A 139 7.79 8.99 3.62
C ILE A 139 7.99 10.42 3.12
N ILE A 140 8.08 10.57 1.81
CA ILE A 140 8.18 11.87 1.13
C ILE A 140 6.78 12.47 1.05
N GLN A 141 6.62 13.68 1.57
CA GLN A 141 5.42 14.49 1.48
C GLN A 141 5.72 15.81 0.77
N GLY A 142 4.76 16.32 0.01
CA GLY A 142 4.86 17.63 -0.62
C GLY A 142 3.64 17.97 -1.45
N TYR A 143 3.41 19.28 -1.66
CA TYR A 143 2.29 19.80 -2.44
C TYR A 143 2.72 20.43 -3.75
N ASP A 144 4.00 20.75 -3.89
CA ASP A 144 4.67 21.24 -5.10
C ASP A 144 6.12 20.70 -5.18
N GLU A 145 6.80 20.95 -6.29
CA GLU A 145 8.17 20.45 -6.51
C GLU A 145 9.14 20.92 -5.42
N LYS A 146 9.04 22.19 -5.00
CA LYS A 146 9.92 22.77 -3.99
C LYS A 146 9.76 22.07 -2.63
N SER A 147 8.52 21.84 -2.18
CA SER A 147 8.24 21.17 -0.92
C SER A 147 8.61 19.69 -0.95
N ILE A 148 8.41 18.99 -2.09
CA ILE A 148 8.84 17.63 -2.31
C ILE A 148 10.37 17.53 -2.21
N ARG A 149 11.08 18.41 -2.91
CA ARG A 149 12.56 18.48 -2.88
C ARG A 149 13.08 18.73 -1.47
N SER A 150 12.53 19.75 -0.77
CA SER A 150 12.96 20.08 0.59
C SER A 150 12.70 18.93 1.58
N CYS A 151 11.58 18.21 1.42
CA CYS A 151 11.30 17.03 2.24
C CYS A 151 12.32 15.91 1.97
N TYR A 152 12.62 15.64 0.71
CA TYR A 152 13.57 14.59 0.32
C TYR A 152 14.99 14.88 0.79
N GLU A 153 15.48 16.11 0.67
CA GLU A 153 16.85 16.45 1.10
C GLU A 153 17.09 16.13 2.58
N ILE A 154 16.11 16.35 3.45
CA ILE A 154 16.21 15.96 4.87
C ILE A 154 16.15 14.43 5.03
N LEU A 155 15.23 13.76 4.33
CA LEU A 155 15.10 12.30 4.43
C LEU A 155 16.31 11.56 3.87
N LYS A 156 16.97 12.11 2.86
CA LYS A 156 18.17 11.57 2.23
C LYS A 156 19.33 11.42 3.24
N ASP A 157 19.48 12.40 4.13
CA ASP A 157 20.54 12.40 5.14
C ASP A 157 20.24 11.44 6.32
N LEU A 158 19.01 10.97 6.43
CA LEU A 158 18.60 9.98 7.43
C LEU A 158 18.84 8.53 7.01
N ASP A 159 19.29 8.29 5.79
CA ASP A 159 19.69 6.98 5.24
C ASP A 159 18.63 5.89 5.41
N PHE A 160 17.45 6.11 4.83
CA PHE A 160 16.38 5.11 4.76
C PHE A 160 16.67 4.05 3.70
N ASP A 161 16.33 2.79 3.99
CA ASP A 161 16.43 1.66 3.05
C ASP A 161 15.45 1.82 1.88
N TYR A 162 14.25 2.32 2.19
CA TYR A 162 13.17 2.56 1.25
C TYR A 162 12.62 3.99 1.37
N TYR A 163 12.04 4.46 0.28
CA TYR A 163 11.28 5.71 0.24
C TYR A 163 9.84 5.44 -0.16
N GLY A 164 8.89 6.16 0.43
CA GLY A 164 7.47 6.09 0.09
C GLY A 164 6.94 7.46 -0.32
N ILE A 165 6.04 7.53 -1.30
CA ILE A 165 5.32 8.77 -1.62
C ILE A 165 3.99 8.75 -0.89
N GLY A 166 3.84 9.67 0.09
CA GLY A 166 2.59 9.89 0.83
C GLY A 166 1.62 10.85 0.13
N GLY A 167 0.39 10.95 0.67
CA GLY A 167 -0.59 11.96 0.25
C GLY A 167 -1.29 11.73 -1.09
N LEU A 168 -1.03 10.64 -1.82
CA LEU A 168 -1.60 10.38 -3.14
C LEU A 168 -3.01 9.78 -3.09
N ALA A 169 -3.36 9.03 -2.06
CA ALA A 169 -4.61 8.27 -2.00
C ALA A 169 -5.88 9.11 -2.21
N LYS A 170 -5.92 10.34 -1.70
CA LYS A 170 -7.04 11.29 -1.92
C LYS A 170 -7.05 11.87 -3.35
N LEU A 171 -5.89 12.06 -3.98
CA LEU A 171 -5.77 12.52 -5.37
C LEU A 171 -6.30 11.48 -6.36
N VAL A 172 -6.00 10.22 -6.09
CA VAL A 172 -6.35 9.09 -6.95
C VAL A 172 -7.84 8.72 -6.85
N GLN A 173 -8.47 8.92 -5.68
CA GLN A 173 -9.87 8.53 -5.42
C GLN A 173 -10.91 9.48 -6.02
N THR A 174 -10.53 10.68 -6.45
CA THR A 174 -11.50 11.65 -6.95
C THR A 174 -11.82 11.43 -8.43
N ALA A 175 -13.12 11.42 -8.76
CA ALA A 175 -13.64 11.34 -10.13
C ALA A 175 -13.23 12.55 -11.03
N THR A 176 -12.52 13.52 -10.49
CA THR A 176 -12.27 14.86 -11.05
C THR A 176 -10.97 14.99 -11.87
N GLY A 177 -10.39 13.92 -12.37
CA GLY A 177 -9.18 14.01 -13.21
C GLY A 177 -7.86 14.30 -12.45
N LYS A 178 -7.88 14.41 -11.12
CA LYS A 178 -6.70 14.70 -10.28
C LYS A 178 -5.64 13.60 -10.28
N TRP A 179 -5.91 12.47 -10.92
CA TRP A 179 -4.92 11.42 -11.13
C TRP A 179 -3.68 11.91 -11.91
N LYS A 180 -3.82 12.93 -12.79
CA LYS A 180 -2.67 13.54 -13.48
C LYS A 180 -1.71 14.19 -12.47
N VAL A 181 -2.24 14.94 -11.50
CA VAL A 181 -1.42 15.55 -10.43
C VAL A 181 -0.70 14.48 -9.60
N ALA A 182 -1.36 13.34 -9.34
CA ALA A 182 -0.71 12.24 -8.65
C ALA A 182 0.46 11.67 -9.48
N LEU A 183 0.24 11.49 -10.80
CA LEU A 183 1.28 11.00 -11.72
C LEU A 183 2.47 11.97 -11.80
N GLU A 184 2.22 13.27 -11.96
CA GLU A 184 3.26 14.32 -11.97
C GLU A 184 4.11 14.28 -10.69
N ARG A 185 3.49 14.09 -9.53
CA ARG A 185 4.23 13.94 -8.25
C ARG A 185 5.09 12.69 -8.23
N ILE A 186 4.59 11.57 -8.73
CA ILE A 186 5.36 10.33 -8.84
C ILE A 186 6.60 10.57 -9.73
N GLU A 187 6.41 11.17 -10.90
CA GLU A 187 7.49 11.49 -11.84
C GLU A 187 8.53 12.44 -11.23
N GLN A 188 8.09 13.47 -10.50
CA GLN A 188 8.98 14.39 -9.78
C GLN A 188 9.83 13.66 -8.74
N VAL A 189 9.23 12.77 -7.93
CA VAL A 189 9.97 12.02 -6.92
C VAL A 189 10.94 11.03 -7.56
N ILE A 190 10.57 10.33 -8.64
CA ILE A 190 11.46 9.44 -9.36
C ILE A 190 12.69 10.21 -9.87
N LYS A 191 12.48 11.39 -10.45
CA LYS A 191 13.56 12.26 -10.93
C LYS A 191 14.50 12.71 -9.80
N LEU A 192 13.95 13.02 -8.62
CA LEU A 192 14.75 13.42 -7.46
C LEU A 192 15.56 12.26 -6.87
N LEU A 193 14.96 11.07 -6.80
CA LEU A 193 15.61 9.88 -6.25
C LEU A 193 16.72 9.34 -7.16
N GLY A 194 16.61 9.52 -8.47
CA GLY A 194 17.53 8.92 -9.44
C GLY A 194 17.62 7.41 -9.25
N VAL A 195 18.82 6.86 -9.07
CA VAL A 195 19.04 5.41 -8.87
C VAL A 195 18.37 4.84 -7.62
N ARG A 196 18.04 5.68 -6.63
CA ARG A 196 17.30 5.25 -5.41
C ARG A 196 15.82 5.01 -5.66
N SER A 197 15.29 5.37 -6.85
CA SER A 197 13.90 5.08 -7.23
C SER A 197 13.58 3.58 -7.23
N LYS A 198 14.60 2.73 -7.42
CA LYS A 198 14.48 1.27 -7.28
C LYS A 198 13.96 0.81 -5.92
N ASN A 199 14.04 1.66 -4.88
CA ASN A 199 13.51 1.41 -3.54
C ASN A 199 12.27 2.26 -3.24
N LEU A 200 11.60 2.82 -4.27
CA LEU A 200 10.43 3.68 -4.12
C LEU A 200 9.13 2.86 -4.02
N HIS A 201 8.35 3.13 -2.97
CA HIS A 201 6.99 2.67 -2.81
C HIS A 201 5.98 3.80 -3.07
N VAL A 202 4.92 3.52 -3.82
CA VAL A 202 3.88 4.52 -4.12
C VAL A 202 2.59 4.12 -3.41
N PHE A 203 2.23 4.87 -2.36
CA PHE A 203 1.08 4.54 -1.51
C PHE A 203 -0.28 4.80 -2.14
N GLY A 204 -1.19 3.83 -1.99
CA GLY A 204 -2.63 3.99 -2.21
C GLY A 204 -3.05 4.15 -3.67
N VAL A 205 -2.32 3.60 -4.62
CA VAL A 205 -2.64 3.70 -6.06
C VAL A 205 -3.65 2.63 -6.45
N ASN A 206 -4.90 3.06 -6.65
CA ASN A 206 -6.00 2.19 -7.11
C ASN A 206 -6.55 2.57 -8.50
N ASN A 207 -5.95 3.55 -9.15
CA ASN A 207 -6.40 4.05 -10.46
C ASN A 207 -5.67 3.30 -11.57
N LEU A 208 -6.42 2.52 -12.37
CA LEU A 208 -5.88 1.72 -13.47
C LEU A 208 -5.12 2.56 -14.52
N LYS A 209 -5.51 3.84 -14.73
CA LYS A 209 -4.80 4.74 -15.66
C LYS A 209 -3.38 5.05 -15.17
N ILE A 210 -3.22 5.31 -13.87
CA ILE A 210 -1.89 5.51 -13.27
C ILE A 210 -1.08 4.21 -13.35
N LEU A 211 -1.68 3.07 -12.97
CA LEU A 211 -1.01 1.78 -13.00
C LEU A 211 -0.51 1.44 -14.41
N ARG A 212 -1.36 1.58 -15.41
CA ARG A 212 -0.97 1.38 -16.81
C ARG A 212 0.15 2.34 -17.23
N ARG A 213 0.06 3.62 -16.86
CA ARG A 213 1.09 4.60 -17.20
C ARG A 213 2.44 4.25 -16.58
N ILE A 214 2.45 3.83 -15.32
CA ILE A 214 3.65 3.34 -14.62
C ILE A 214 4.27 2.15 -15.40
N MET A 215 3.44 1.18 -15.83
CA MET A 215 3.91 0.00 -16.55
C MET A 215 4.37 0.33 -17.98
N GLU A 216 3.59 1.10 -18.75
CA GLU A 216 3.89 1.50 -20.14
C GLU A 216 5.21 2.28 -20.23
N HIS A 217 5.45 3.19 -19.28
CA HIS A 217 6.67 3.99 -19.22
C HIS A 217 7.83 3.31 -18.49
N LYS A 218 7.65 2.06 -18.03
CA LYS A 218 8.66 1.30 -17.27
C LYS A 218 9.28 2.16 -16.16
N MET A 219 8.43 2.89 -15.43
CA MET A 219 8.91 3.75 -14.34
C MET A 219 9.63 2.91 -13.31
N ASP A 220 10.83 3.35 -12.92
CA ASP A 220 11.68 2.64 -11.97
C ASP A 220 11.13 2.81 -10.54
N ILE A 221 10.12 2.00 -10.20
CA ILE A 221 9.43 1.99 -8.92
C ILE A 221 9.53 0.58 -8.34
N HIS A 222 9.91 0.49 -7.05
CA HIS A 222 9.98 -0.79 -6.34
C HIS A 222 8.60 -1.43 -6.23
N SER A 223 7.62 -0.66 -5.73
CA SER A 223 6.32 -1.22 -5.39
C SER A 223 5.20 -0.17 -5.30
N ILE A 224 3.99 -0.69 -5.36
CA ILE A 224 2.74 0.05 -5.16
C ILE A 224 1.83 -0.71 -4.21
N ASP A 225 0.86 -0.04 -3.58
CA ASP A 225 -0.20 -0.71 -2.83
C ASP A 225 -1.61 -0.29 -3.23
N SER A 226 -2.55 -1.17 -2.96
CA SER A 226 -3.98 -0.87 -3.04
C SER A 226 -4.82 -1.77 -2.16
N SER A 227 -5.88 -1.20 -1.58
CA SER A 227 -6.96 -1.97 -0.93
C SER A 227 -8.11 -2.29 -1.90
N SER A 228 -7.99 -1.95 -3.19
CA SER A 228 -9.09 -2.12 -4.15
C SER A 228 -9.55 -3.58 -4.34
N PRO A 229 -8.70 -4.61 -4.31
CA PRO A 229 -9.17 -5.99 -4.40
C PRO A 229 -10.12 -6.37 -3.26
N THR A 230 -9.75 -6.01 -2.02
CA THR A 230 -10.53 -6.32 -0.82
C THR A 230 -11.77 -5.45 -0.71
N LYS A 231 -11.62 -4.11 -0.76
CA LYS A 231 -12.74 -3.16 -0.69
C LYS A 231 -13.74 -3.37 -1.83
N GLY A 232 -13.25 -3.65 -3.04
CA GLY A 232 -14.10 -3.97 -4.17
C GLY A 232 -14.98 -5.19 -3.88
N ALA A 233 -14.39 -6.27 -3.39
CA ALA A 233 -15.10 -7.48 -3.06
C ALA A 233 -16.20 -7.26 -2.00
N TRP A 234 -15.92 -6.51 -0.94
CA TRP A 234 -16.90 -6.15 0.08
C TRP A 234 -18.04 -5.27 -0.45
N ASN A 235 -17.77 -4.43 -1.44
CA ASN A 235 -18.76 -3.55 -2.08
C ASN A 235 -19.44 -4.20 -3.30
N SER A 236 -19.48 -5.52 -3.39
CA SER A 236 -20.08 -6.26 -4.51
C SER A 236 -19.50 -5.89 -5.87
N ARG A 237 -18.21 -5.59 -5.91
CA ARG A 237 -17.47 -5.32 -7.14
C ARG A 237 -16.51 -6.44 -7.47
N ILE A 238 -16.40 -6.73 -8.75
CA ILE A 238 -15.50 -7.74 -9.31
C ILE A 238 -14.57 -7.09 -10.33
N PHE A 239 -13.34 -7.56 -10.42
CA PHE A 239 -12.42 -7.15 -11.47
C PHE A 239 -12.60 -8.05 -12.70
N ILE A 240 -12.61 -7.45 -13.86
CA ILE A 240 -12.61 -8.13 -15.16
C ILE A 240 -11.64 -7.34 -16.05
N ASN A 241 -10.52 -7.97 -16.44
CA ASN A 241 -9.43 -7.34 -17.18
C ASN A 241 -8.91 -6.05 -16.47
N GLY A 242 -8.71 -6.12 -15.16
CA GLY A 242 -8.25 -5.02 -14.32
C GLY A 242 -9.31 -3.93 -14.06
N VAL A 243 -10.48 -4.01 -14.67
CA VAL A 243 -11.55 -3.01 -14.51
C VAL A 243 -12.54 -3.46 -13.44
N GLN A 244 -12.76 -2.61 -12.45
CA GLN A 244 -13.70 -2.86 -11.35
C GLN A 244 -15.15 -2.63 -11.82
N LYS A 245 -15.98 -3.67 -11.77
CA LYS A 245 -17.39 -3.65 -12.17
C LYS A 245 -18.30 -4.03 -11.01
N ASP A 246 -19.47 -3.39 -10.92
CA ASP A 246 -20.52 -3.78 -9.98
C ASP A 246 -21.31 -4.95 -10.56
N PHE A 247 -21.06 -6.16 -10.06
CA PHE A 247 -21.71 -7.35 -10.60
C PHE A 247 -23.24 -7.44 -10.32
N ARG A 248 -23.76 -6.61 -9.39
CA ARG A 248 -25.22 -6.49 -9.16
C ARG A 248 -25.95 -5.92 -10.38
N LYS A 249 -25.24 -5.13 -11.19
CA LYS A 249 -25.77 -4.48 -12.39
C LYS A 249 -25.56 -5.31 -13.66
N MET A 250 -24.91 -6.46 -13.55
CA MET A 250 -24.59 -7.31 -14.69
C MET A 250 -25.56 -8.49 -14.73
N LYS A 251 -26.41 -8.52 -15.78
CA LYS A 251 -27.29 -9.66 -16.04
C LYS A 251 -26.46 -10.81 -16.64
N ASN A 252 -26.72 -12.06 -16.17
CA ASN A 252 -26.13 -13.29 -16.71
C ASN A 252 -24.57 -13.26 -16.79
N LEU A 253 -23.91 -12.69 -15.75
CA LEU A 253 -22.45 -12.65 -15.70
C LEU A 253 -21.89 -14.06 -15.54
N THR A 254 -21.21 -14.54 -16.59
CA THR A 254 -20.38 -15.75 -16.53
C THR A 254 -18.91 -15.32 -16.49
N LEU A 255 -18.17 -15.74 -15.46
CA LEU A 255 -16.76 -15.44 -15.34
C LEU A 255 -15.93 -16.50 -16.07
N LYS A 256 -15.30 -16.10 -17.17
CA LYS A 256 -14.23 -16.89 -17.82
C LYS A 256 -12.91 -16.51 -17.14
N CYS A 257 -12.55 -17.20 -16.07
CA CYS A 257 -11.36 -16.93 -15.26
C CYS A 257 -10.70 -18.21 -14.81
N ASP A 258 -9.39 -18.26 -14.91
CA ASP A 258 -8.51 -19.37 -14.56
C ASP A 258 -7.90 -19.24 -13.16
N CYS A 259 -8.31 -18.26 -12.37
CA CYS A 259 -7.80 -18.14 -11.01
C CYS A 259 -8.22 -19.34 -10.12
N PRO A 260 -7.42 -19.69 -9.11
CA PRO A 260 -7.67 -20.88 -8.29
C PRO A 260 -9.06 -20.89 -7.63
N VAL A 261 -9.59 -19.72 -7.24
CA VAL A 261 -10.92 -19.66 -6.63
C VAL A 261 -12.05 -19.80 -7.66
N CYS A 262 -11.91 -19.27 -8.87
CA CYS A 262 -12.90 -19.45 -9.93
C CYS A 262 -12.97 -20.89 -10.43
N LEU A 263 -11.82 -21.54 -10.57
CA LEU A 263 -11.76 -22.95 -10.96
C LEU A 263 -12.44 -23.87 -9.94
N LYS A 264 -12.23 -23.62 -8.63
CA LYS A 264 -12.80 -24.43 -7.54
C LYS A 264 -14.23 -24.05 -7.19
N MET A 265 -14.55 -22.75 -7.17
CA MET A 265 -15.79 -22.21 -6.59
C MET A 265 -16.81 -21.73 -7.62
N LYS A 266 -16.40 -21.64 -8.91
CA LYS A 266 -17.26 -21.22 -10.03
C LYS A 266 -18.06 -19.96 -9.69
N GLU A 267 -19.38 -20.02 -9.84
CA GLU A 267 -20.30 -18.90 -9.62
C GLU A 267 -20.39 -18.41 -8.16
N LYS A 268 -19.88 -19.19 -7.17
CA LYS A 268 -19.86 -18.76 -5.77
C LYS A 268 -19.09 -17.46 -5.54
N VAL A 269 -18.16 -17.10 -6.43
CA VAL A 269 -17.46 -15.82 -6.42
C VAL A 269 -18.43 -14.63 -6.55
N LEU A 270 -19.59 -14.83 -7.19
CA LEU A 270 -20.63 -13.82 -7.40
C LEU A 270 -21.71 -13.81 -6.30
N LEU A 271 -21.68 -14.72 -5.33
CA LEU A 271 -22.64 -14.75 -4.24
C LEU A 271 -22.40 -13.62 -3.24
N ARG A 272 -23.45 -13.24 -2.52
CA ARG A 272 -23.45 -12.15 -1.53
C ARG A 272 -23.69 -12.66 -0.12
N GLY A 273 -23.62 -11.75 0.84
CA GLY A 273 -24.14 -11.90 2.19
C GLY A 273 -23.24 -12.65 3.17
N ARG A 274 -22.18 -13.31 2.71
CA ARG A 274 -21.25 -14.02 3.60
C ARG A 274 -19.82 -13.52 3.42
N LYS A 275 -19.11 -13.37 4.53
CA LYS A 275 -17.68 -13.03 4.56
C LYS A 275 -16.85 -13.95 3.65
N PHE A 276 -17.16 -15.23 3.65
CA PHE A 276 -16.52 -16.23 2.81
C PHE A 276 -16.56 -15.84 1.31
N TYR A 277 -17.73 -15.45 0.77
CA TYR A 277 -17.85 -15.06 -0.64
C TYR A 277 -17.09 -13.77 -0.97
N ASN A 278 -17.07 -12.83 -0.03
CA ASN A 278 -16.27 -11.61 -0.21
C ASN A 278 -14.78 -11.94 -0.24
N ASN A 279 -14.30 -12.85 0.60
CA ASN A 279 -12.91 -13.26 0.64
C ASN A 279 -12.46 -13.96 -0.66
N ILE A 280 -13.24 -14.94 -1.15
CA ILE A 280 -12.91 -15.60 -2.43
C ILE A 280 -12.96 -14.63 -3.61
N ARG A 281 -13.89 -13.67 -3.60
CA ARG A 281 -13.96 -12.60 -4.60
C ARG A 281 -12.75 -11.66 -4.51
N ALA A 282 -12.26 -11.36 -3.31
CA ALA A 282 -11.06 -10.57 -3.13
C ALA A 282 -9.83 -11.26 -3.74
N VAL A 283 -9.72 -12.58 -3.59
CA VAL A 283 -8.65 -13.38 -4.23
C VAL A 283 -8.77 -13.31 -5.75
N HIS A 284 -9.98 -13.49 -6.32
CA HIS A 284 -10.19 -13.31 -7.75
C HIS A 284 -9.80 -11.89 -8.22
N ASN A 285 -10.21 -10.86 -7.49
CA ASN A 285 -9.91 -9.47 -7.83
C ASN A 285 -8.40 -9.20 -7.85
N LEU A 286 -7.67 -9.74 -6.87
CA LEU A 286 -6.22 -9.60 -6.85
C LEU A 286 -5.58 -10.32 -8.05
N TYR A 287 -5.97 -11.57 -8.30
CA TYR A 287 -5.46 -12.35 -9.42
C TYR A 287 -5.68 -11.64 -10.76
N ASP A 288 -6.91 -11.17 -11.03
CA ASP A 288 -7.25 -10.46 -12.28
C ASP A 288 -6.44 -9.18 -12.45
N LEU A 289 -6.25 -8.43 -11.36
CA LEU A 289 -5.43 -7.21 -11.36
C LEU A 289 -3.97 -7.51 -11.69
N LEU A 290 -3.37 -8.49 -10.99
CA LEU A 290 -1.96 -8.86 -11.17
C LEU A 290 -1.72 -9.41 -12.58
N LYS A 291 -2.63 -10.24 -13.09
CA LYS A 291 -2.57 -10.77 -14.47
C LYS A 291 -2.68 -9.67 -15.51
N THR A 292 -3.63 -8.74 -15.34
CA THR A 292 -3.85 -7.62 -16.28
C THR A 292 -2.66 -6.66 -16.35
N LEU A 293 -1.93 -6.49 -15.26
CA LEU A 293 -0.79 -5.60 -15.16
C LEU A 293 0.55 -6.31 -15.41
N ASN A 294 0.54 -7.58 -15.84
CA ASN A 294 1.74 -8.38 -16.12
C ASN A 294 2.78 -8.38 -14.98
N PHE A 295 2.31 -8.43 -13.73
CA PHE A 295 3.23 -8.50 -12.57
C PHE A 295 4.05 -9.82 -12.55
N LYS A 296 3.68 -10.81 -13.38
CA LYS A 296 4.43 -12.09 -13.51
C LYS A 296 5.77 -11.94 -14.23
N ASP A 297 5.91 -10.98 -15.15
CA ASP A 297 7.06 -10.91 -16.08
C ASP A 297 8.23 -10.05 -15.57
N THR A 298 8.30 -9.77 -14.28
CA THR A 298 9.36 -8.91 -13.68
C THR A 298 10.37 -9.69 -12.82
N ILE A 299 10.55 -10.98 -13.10
CA ILE A 299 11.62 -11.81 -12.50
C ILE A 299 12.78 -11.94 -13.48
#